data_bdc694d695f83094661200c8788eb0cd
#
_entry.id   bdc694d695f83094661200c8788eb0cd
#
_cell.length_a   1.000
_cell.length_b   1.000
_cell.length_c   1.000
_cell.angle_alpha   90.00
_cell.angle_beta   90.00
_cell.angle_gamma   90.00
#
_symmetry.space_group_name_H-M   'P 1'
#
loop_
_entity.id
_entity.type
_entity.pdbx_description
1 polymer ?
#
loop_
_entity_poly.entity_id
_entity_poly.type
_entity_poly.pdbx_seq_one_letter_code
_entity_poly.pdbx_strand_id
1 'polypeptide(L)'
;MDARYVRMFGIELGWWFGYSLWSFDVLSGTQPSEGLSDVHFIRLTLKDKAGNVVSENNYWRGNDRLNFTALNTLPKADLKVSSKMVKKDGKAEIQASITNPASAKGVAFAVHVQAYRTSDGERILPAIMNDNYFTLMAGERKNVTITFDEKLLDGGSYKLVVTSHNN
;
A
#
# COMPACT_ATOMS: atom_id res chain seq x y z
N MET A 1 -6.45 23.88 -10.19
CA MET A 1 -5.82 22.54 -10.36
C MET A 1 -5.62 22.01 -8.96
N ASP A 2 -6.46 21.06 -8.53
CA ASP A 2 -6.45 20.58 -7.14
C ASP A 2 -5.33 19.58 -6.95
N ALA A 3 -4.27 19.97 -6.25
CA ALA A 3 -3.19 19.04 -5.90
C ALA A 3 -3.69 18.10 -4.80
N ARG A 4 -3.92 16.83 -5.12
CA ARG A 4 -4.37 15.79 -4.17
C ARG A 4 -3.22 15.10 -3.45
N TYR A 5 -1.97 15.42 -3.77
CA TYR A 5 -0.78 14.84 -3.16
C TYR A 5 0.41 15.79 -3.19
N VAL A 6 1.29 15.65 -2.21
CA VAL A 6 2.59 16.32 -2.16
C VAL A 6 3.66 15.27 -2.45
N ARG A 7 4.59 15.60 -3.34
CA ARG A 7 5.73 14.76 -3.68
C ARG A 7 7.02 15.45 -3.29
N MET A 8 7.86 14.76 -2.51
CA MET A 8 9.20 15.23 -2.19
C MET A 8 10.22 14.50 -3.08
N PHE A 9 11.15 15.28 -3.66
CA PHE A 9 12.28 14.77 -4.45
C PHE A 9 13.58 15.02 -3.70
N GLY A 10 14.36 13.98 -3.42
CA GLY A 10 15.73 14.10 -2.97
C GLY A 10 16.66 14.24 -4.20
N ILE A 11 17.39 15.35 -4.30
CA ILE A 11 18.22 15.66 -5.47
C ILE A 11 19.70 15.30 -5.23
N GLU A 12 20.23 15.46 -4.03
CA GLU A 12 21.60 15.14 -3.67
C GLU A 12 21.76 14.59 -2.26
N LEU A 13 22.73 13.69 -2.07
CA LEU A 13 23.20 13.27 -0.75
C LEU A 13 24.11 14.40 -0.19
N GLY A 14 23.69 15.02 0.90
CA GLY A 14 24.45 16.11 1.50
C GLY A 14 25.74 15.68 2.21
N TRP A 15 25.81 14.41 2.70
CA TRP A 15 26.94 13.85 3.45
C TRP A 15 26.91 12.31 3.49
N TRP A 16 27.96 11.68 4.02
CA TRP A 16 28.22 10.24 4.07
C TRP A 16 27.10 9.36 4.67
N PHE A 17 26.14 9.92 5.39
CA PHE A 17 25.11 9.19 6.12
C PHE A 17 23.75 9.07 5.41
N GLY A 18 23.64 9.46 4.16
CA GLY A 18 22.40 9.36 3.40
C GLY A 18 21.37 10.44 3.76
N TYR A 19 20.16 10.30 3.25
CA TYR A 19 19.04 11.16 3.59
C TYR A 19 18.43 10.70 4.92
N SER A 20 18.49 11.52 5.96
CA SER A 20 17.69 11.30 7.16
C SER A 20 16.66 12.40 7.30
N LEU A 21 15.40 12.01 7.34
CA LEU A 21 14.28 12.90 7.57
C LEU A 21 13.76 12.64 8.99
N TRP A 22 14.07 13.54 9.93
CA TRP A 22 13.67 13.42 11.34
C TRP A 22 12.25 13.92 11.56
N SER A 23 11.81 14.89 10.77
CA SER A 23 10.43 15.34 10.72
C SER A 23 10.15 15.95 9.35
N PHE A 24 8.95 15.78 8.86
CA PHE A 24 8.47 16.46 7.67
C PHE A 24 7.10 17.05 7.99
N ASP A 25 7.10 18.35 8.23
CA ASP A 25 5.88 19.11 8.36
C ASP A 25 5.56 19.76 7.02
N VAL A 26 4.46 19.35 6.39
CA VAL A 26 3.86 20.19 5.35
C VAL A 26 3.22 21.37 6.07
N LEU A 27 4.02 22.37 6.34
CA LEU A 27 3.53 23.67 6.75
C LEU A 27 2.91 24.33 5.51
N SER A 28 1.64 24.08 5.26
CA SER A 28 0.87 25.05 4.51
C SER A 28 0.83 26.31 5.37
N GLY A 29 1.59 27.33 4.99
CA GLY A 29 1.51 28.62 5.66
C GLY A 29 0.04 29.02 5.72
N THR A 30 -0.52 29.18 6.91
CA THR A 30 -1.80 29.81 7.31
C THR A 30 -3.00 29.73 6.36
N GLN A 31 -2.93 28.98 5.27
CA GLN A 31 -4.07 28.69 4.42
C GLN A 31 -4.74 27.42 4.94
N PRO A 32 -6.02 27.46 5.33
CA PRO A 32 -6.83 26.25 5.33
C PRO A 32 -6.67 25.65 3.93
N SER A 33 -6.64 24.35 3.86
CA SER A 33 -6.59 23.56 2.65
C SER A 33 -7.81 23.83 1.75
N GLU A 34 -7.94 25.05 1.22
CA GLU A 34 -8.97 25.38 0.25
C GLU A 34 -8.84 24.43 -0.93
N GLY A 35 -9.86 23.61 -1.15
CA GLY A 35 -9.90 22.61 -2.22
C GLY A 35 -9.46 21.20 -1.84
N LEU A 36 -9.00 20.93 -0.62
CA LEU A 36 -8.82 19.56 -0.15
C LEU A 36 -10.13 18.97 0.38
N SER A 37 -10.32 17.67 0.15
CA SER A 37 -11.43 16.93 0.77
C SER A 37 -11.25 16.84 2.29
N ASP A 38 -12.33 16.58 3.03
CA ASP A 38 -12.33 16.46 4.50
C ASP A 38 -11.28 15.46 5.00
N VAL A 39 -11.04 14.40 4.25
CA VAL A 39 -9.89 13.51 4.43
C VAL A 39 -9.10 13.43 3.13
N HIS A 40 -7.79 13.60 3.22
CA HIS A 40 -6.88 13.56 2.08
C HIS A 40 -5.67 12.66 2.37
N PHE A 41 -5.05 12.19 1.29
CA PHE A 41 -3.89 11.30 1.35
C PHE A 41 -2.62 12.06 0.99
N ILE A 42 -1.56 11.83 1.78
CA ILE A 42 -0.24 12.40 1.57
C ILE A 42 0.70 11.25 1.27
N ARG A 43 1.36 11.31 0.11
CA ARG A 43 2.40 10.35 -0.25
C ARG A 43 3.74 11.04 -0.31
N LEU A 44 4.70 10.53 0.47
CA LEU A 44 6.09 10.93 0.43
C LEU A 44 6.88 9.88 -0.34
N THR A 45 7.54 10.30 -1.41
CA THR A 45 8.34 9.40 -2.24
C THR A 45 9.76 9.93 -2.32
N LEU A 46 10.71 9.15 -1.82
CA LEU A 46 12.15 9.41 -2.00
C LEU A 46 12.62 8.70 -3.27
N LYS A 47 13.30 9.41 -4.14
CA LYS A 47 13.86 8.87 -5.38
C LYS A 47 15.37 9.08 -5.43
N ASP A 48 16.08 8.15 -6.08
CA ASP A 48 17.49 8.31 -6.42
C ASP A 48 17.68 9.26 -7.63
N LYS A 49 18.95 9.51 -7.99
CA LYS A 49 19.30 10.37 -9.14
C LYS A 49 18.77 9.84 -10.49
N ALA A 50 18.55 8.53 -10.60
CA ALA A 50 18.01 7.90 -11.80
C ALA A 50 16.46 7.91 -11.83
N GLY A 51 15.82 8.44 -10.77
CA GLY A 51 14.37 8.50 -10.64
C GLY A 51 13.73 7.24 -10.05
N ASN A 52 14.51 6.25 -9.61
CA ASN A 52 13.96 5.05 -8.98
C ASN A 52 13.46 5.39 -7.58
N VAL A 53 12.35 4.78 -7.19
CA VAL A 53 11.80 4.93 -5.83
C VAL A 53 12.67 4.15 -4.85
N VAL A 54 13.26 4.86 -3.89
CA VAL A 54 14.08 4.30 -2.81
C VAL A 54 13.22 4.04 -1.57
N SER A 55 12.28 4.93 -1.28
CA SER A 55 11.36 4.80 -0.15
C SER A 55 10.05 5.50 -0.46
N GLU A 56 8.97 4.97 0.10
CA GLU A 56 7.64 5.55 -0.02
C GLU A 56 6.88 5.40 1.29
N ASN A 57 6.25 6.48 1.75
CA ASN A 57 5.34 6.47 2.88
C ASN A 57 4.01 7.11 2.49
N ASN A 58 2.93 6.53 2.98
CA ASN A 58 1.58 7.03 2.77
C ASN A 58 0.97 7.41 4.10
N TYR A 59 0.37 8.59 4.14
CA TYR A 59 -0.36 9.12 5.29
C TYR A 59 -1.74 9.56 4.86
N TRP A 60 -2.64 9.68 5.81
CA TRP A 60 -3.94 10.33 5.64
C TRP A 60 -4.14 11.35 6.73
N ARG A 61 -4.82 12.43 6.39
CA ARG A 61 -5.08 13.55 7.31
C ARG A 61 -6.52 14.05 7.11
N GLY A 62 -7.19 14.36 8.21
CA GLY A 62 -8.45 15.10 8.19
C GLY A 62 -8.20 16.61 8.26
N ASN A 63 -9.10 17.41 7.70
CA ASN A 63 -9.11 18.85 7.91
C ASN A 63 -9.39 19.19 9.38
N ASP A 64 -10.28 18.44 10.02
CA ASP A 64 -10.41 18.37 11.46
C ASP A 64 -9.57 17.19 11.96
N ARG A 65 -8.66 17.45 12.91
CA ARG A 65 -7.63 16.52 13.39
C ARG A 65 -8.16 15.16 13.82
N LEU A 66 -9.40 15.05 14.24
CA LEU A 66 -10.00 13.84 14.80
C LEU A 66 -11.15 13.27 13.97
N ASN A 67 -11.52 13.91 12.87
CA ASN A 67 -12.64 13.48 12.04
C ASN A 67 -12.16 12.78 10.77
N PHE A 68 -12.32 11.46 10.72
CA PHE A 68 -12.00 10.62 9.57
C PHE A 68 -13.26 9.95 8.97
N THR A 69 -14.45 10.41 9.31
CA THR A 69 -15.72 9.81 8.87
C THR A 69 -15.85 9.77 7.34
N ALA A 70 -15.22 10.72 6.64
CA ALA A 70 -15.20 10.73 5.18
C ALA A 70 -14.51 9.49 4.55
N LEU A 71 -13.67 8.75 5.30
CA LEU A 71 -13.12 7.48 4.82
C LEU A 71 -14.22 6.42 4.59
N ASN A 72 -15.33 6.50 5.32
CA ASN A 72 -16.45 5.57 5.18
C ASN A 72 -17.29 5.83 3.91
N THR A 73 -17.08 6.98 3.27
CA THR A 73 -17.78 7.37 2.03
C THR A 73 -16.88 7.30 0.79
N LEU A 74 -15.69 6.72 0.92
CA LEU A 74 -14.82 6.48 -0.22
C LEU A 74 -15.54 5.63 -1.28
N PRO A 75 -15.35 5.94 -2.58
CA PRO A 75 -15.86 5.09 -3.65
C PRO A 75 -15.39 3.65 -3.46
N LYS A 76 -16.29 2.71 -3.74
CA LYS A 76 -15.97 1.28 -3.65
C LYS A 76 -14.77 0.94 -4.54
N ALA A 77 -13.79 0.23 -3.98
CA ALA A 77 -12.63 -0.27 -4.71
C ALA A 77 -12.91 -1.65 -5.31
N ASP A 78 -12.63 -1.82 -6.60
CA ASP A 78 -12.71 -3.11 -7.31
C ASP A 78 -11.30 -3.54 -7.74
N LEU A 79 -10.56 -4.12 -6.81
CA LEU A 79 -9.18 -4.54 -7.02
C LEU A 79 -9.08 -5.72 -7.98
N LYS A 80 -8.15 -5.65 -8.93
CA LYS A 80 -7.78 -6.77 -9.79
C LYS A 80 -6.57 -7.48 -9.17
N VAL A 81 -6.70 -8.79 -8.98
CA VAL A 81 -5.69 -9.60 -8.30
C VAL A 81 -5.28 -10.75 -9.20
N SER A 82 -3.99 -10.95 -9.36
CA SER A 82 -3.40 -12.16 -9.92
C SER A 82 -2.30 -12.67 -9.00
N SER A 83 -2.14 -13.99 -8.91
CA SER A 83 -1.09 -14.57 -8.08
C SER A 83 -0.62 -15.91 -8.63
N LYS A 84 0.62 -16.25 -8.30
CA LYS A 84 1.22 -17.57 -8.53
C LYS A 84 2.02 -17.96 -7.30
N MET A 85 2.20 -19.26 -7.11
CA MET A 85 3.05 -19.80 -6.04
C MET A 85 4.25 -20.52 -6.63
N VAL A 86 5.40 -20.28 -6.03
CA VAL A 86 6.65 -20.98 -6.32
C VAL A 86 7.07 -21.72 -5.06
N LYS A 87 7.51 -22.98 -5.21
CA LYS A 87 8.01 -23.81 -4.11
C LYS A 87 9.49 -24.07 -4.34
N LYS A 88 10.30 -23.86 -3.31
CA LYS A 88 11.73 -24.12 -3.35
C LYS A 88 12.28 -24.37 -1.95
N ASP A 89 13.10 -25.40 -1.80
CA ASP A 89 13.84 -25.73 -0.56
C ASP A 89 12.94 -25.77 0.70
N GLY A 90 11.75 -26.38 0.58
CA GLY A 90 10.76 -26.50 1.66
C GLY A 90 10.02 -25.21 1.99
N LYS A 91 10.23 -24.15 1.23
CA LYS A 91 9.49 -22.89 1.32
C LYS A 91 8.52 -22.73 0.15
N ALA A 92 7.40 -22.11 0.42
CA ALA A 92 6.46 -21.64 -0.58
C ALA A 92 6.44 -20.12 -0.58
N GLU A 93 6.44 -19.53 -1.76
CA GLU A 93 6.32 -18.09 -1.98
C GLU A 93 5.14 -17.81 -2.91
N ILE A 94 4.17 -17.06 -2.42
CA ILE A 94 3.09 -16.51 -3.24
C ILE A 94 3.54 -15.15 -3.75
N GLN A 95 3.58 -14.99 -5.07
CA GLN A 95 3.82 -13.73 -5.75
C GLN A 95 2.49 -13.18 -6.24
N ALA A 96 2.00 -12.12 -5.62
CA ALA A 96 0.72 -11.51 -5.94
C ALA A 96 0.94 -10.14 -6.61
N SER A 97 0.12 -9.84 -7.61
CA SER A 97 0.03 -8.52 -8.22
C SER A 97 -1.37 -7.98 -8.01
N ILE A 98 -1.48 -6.85 -7.33
CA ILE A 98 -2.72 -6.21 -6.95
C ILE A 98 -2.80 -4.85 -7.63
N THR A 99 -3.88 -4.60 -8.37
CA THR A 99 -4.04 -3.39 -9.17
C THR A 99 -5.36 -2.71 -8.81
N ASN A 100 -5.30 -1.42 -8.53
CA ASN A 100 -6.46 -0.55 -8.56
C ASN A 100 -6.60 -0.03 -10.00
N PRO A 101 -7.64 -0.42 -10.76
CA PRO A 101 -7.72 -0.08 -12.18
C PRO A 101 -7.66 1.43 -12.44
N ALA A 102 -7.17 1.84 -13.62
CA ALA A 102 -7.17 3.25 -14.03
C ALA A 102 -8.59 3.85 -14.13
N SER A 103 -9.60 3.01 -14.34
CA SER A 103 -11.01 3.38 -14.35
C SER A 103 -11.62 3.52 -12.94
N ALA A 104 -10.86 3.22 -11.88
CA ALA A 104 -11.35 3.33 -10.52
C ALA A 104 -11.72 4.79 -10.19
N LYS A 105 -12.85 4.97 -9.49
CA LYS A 105 -13.35 6.31 -9.11
C LYS A 105 -12.59 6.93 -7.94
N GLY A 106 -11.73 6.15 -7.28
CA GLY A 106 -11.00 6.60 -6.11
C GLY A 106 -9.84 5.67 -5.72
N VAL A 107 -9.32 5.96 -4.55
CA VAL A 107 -8.25 5.20 -3.90
C VAL A 107 -8.78 3.87 -3.37
N ALA A 108 -7.96 2.81 -3.42
CA ALA A 108 -8.15 1.62 -2.61
C ALA A 108 -7.33 1.80 -1.31
N PHE A 109 -8.04 2.05 -0.22
CA PHE A 109 -7.43 2.40 1.06
C PHE A 109 -7.20 1.18 1.94
N ALA A 110 -6.03 1.12 2.59
CA ALA A 110 -5.64 0.08 3.52
C ALA A 110 -5.85 -1.33 2.93
N VAL A 111 -5.28 -1.58 1.76
CA VAL A 111 -5.37 -2.88 1.08
C VAL A 111 -4.69 -3.93 1.94
N HIS A 112 -5.48 -4.93 2.34
CA HIS A 112 -5.07 -6.02 3.21
C HIS A 112 -5.03 -7.33 2.44
N VAL A 113 -3.92 -8.05 2.54
CA VAL A 113 -3.65 -9.30 1.84
C VAL A 113 -3.52 -10.44 2.84
N GLN A 114 -4.20 -11.55 2.59
CA GLN A 114 -4.14 -12.75 3.43
C GLN A 114 -4.12 -14.01 2.57
N ALA A 115 -3.34 -15.01 3.01
CA ALA A 115 -3.33 -16.34 2.40
C ALA A 115 -3.99 -17.35 3.33
N TYR A 116 -4.84 -18.21 2.77
CA TYR A 116 -5.57 -19.26 3.44
C TYR A 116 -5.24 -20.61 2.80
N ARG A 117 -5.24 -21.68 3.57
CA ARG A 117 -5.20 -23.05 3.03
C ARG A 117 -6.52 -23.38 2.35
N THR A 118 -6.45 -24.13 1.27
CA THR A 118 -7.67 -24.63 0.62
C THR A 118 -8.23 -25.90 1.26
N SER A 119 -7.42 -26.58 2.08
CA SER A 119 -7.81 -27.84 2.76
C SER A 119 -8.86 -27.62 3.86
N ASP A 120 -8.69 -26.58 4.66
CA ASP A 120 -9.51 -26.32 5.85
C ASP A 120 -10.01 -24.86 5.94
N GLY A 121 -9.54 -23.98 5.06
CA GLY A 121 -9.91 -22.55 5.07
C GLY A 121 -9.21 -21.74 6.15
N GLU A 122 -8.22 -22.30 6.85
CA GLU A 122 -7.46 -21.61 7.88
C GLU A 122 -6.37 -20.73 7.29
N ARG A 123 -5.95 -19.70 8.03
CA ARG A 123 -4.86 -18.82 7.63
C ARG A 123 -3.54 -19.57 7.60
N ILE A 124 -2.73 -19.29 6.60
CA ILE A 124 -1.35 -19.79 6.53
C ILE A 124 -0.48 -18.91 7.43
N LEU A 125 -0.15 -19.43 8.62
CA LEU A 125 0.66 -18.74 9.62
C LEU A 125 1.67 -19.73 10.24
N PRO A 126 2.92 -19.30 10.54
CA PRO A 126 3.47 -17.95 10.29
C PRO A 126 3.79 -17.71 8.81
N ALA A 127 3.62 -16.49 8.34
CA ALA A 127 3.96 -16.05 7.00
C ALA A 127 4.66 -14.68 7.04
N ILE A 128 5.68 -14.50 6.21
CA ILE A 128 6.41 -13.25 6.08
C ILE A 128 5.94 -12.57 4.79
N MET A 129 5.55 -11.31 4.89
CA MET A 129 5.14 -10.48 3.77
C MET A 129 6.09 -9.31 3.61
N ASN A 130 6.40 -8.93 2.37
CA ASN A 130 7.20 -7.73 2.10
C ASN A 130 6.42 -6.44 2.32
N ASP A 131 5.08 -6.48 2.19
CA ASP A 131 4.19 -5.34 2.44
C ASP A 131 2.76 -5.80 2.71
N ASN A 132 2.01 -4.98 3.47
CA ASN A 132 0.58 -5.17 3.73
C ASN A 132 -0.04 -3.83 4.18
N TYR A 133 -1.37 -3.71 4.16
CA TYR A 133 -2.10 -2.48 4.52
C TYR A 133 -1.66 -1.23 3.73
N PHE A 134 -1.32 -1.39 2.47
CA PHE A 134 -0.91 -0.31 1.58
C PHE A 134 -2.10 0.38 0.90
N THR A 135 -1.83 1.51 0.28
CA THR A 135 -2.84 2.30 -0.43
C THR A 135 -2.50 2.39 -1.91
N LEU A 136 -3.49 2.16 -2.79
CA LEU A 136 -3.33 2.27 -4.24
C LEU A 136 -4.22 3.37 -4.80
N MET A 137 -3.63 4.33 -5.50
CA MET A 137 -4.38 5.27 -6.33
C MET A 137 -4.91 4.59 -7.59
N ALA A 138 -5.87 5.20 -8.28
CA ALA A 138 -6.35 4.70 -9.56
C ALA A 138 -5.19 4.55 -10.56
N GLY A 139 -5.13 3.40 -11.22
CA GLY A 139 -4.06 3.03 -12.16
C GLY A 139 -2.82 2.41 -11.51
N GLU A 140 -2.73 2.35 -10.20
CA GLU A 140 -1.55 1.82 -9.52
C GLU A 140 -1.60 0.31 -9.30
N ARG A 141 -0.40 -0.27 -9.24
CA ARG A 141 -0.14 -1.69 -8.99
C ARG A 141 0.89 -1.86 -7.88
N LYS A 142 0.66 -2.84 -7.02
CA LYS A 142 1.62 -3.31 -6.00
C LYS A 142 1.87 -4.80 -6.18
N ASN A 143 3.14 -5.19 -6.10
CA ASN A 143 3.52 -6.59 -6.02
C ASN A 143 3.81 -6.93 -4.56
N VAL A 144 3.17 -8.00 -4.08
CA VAL A 144 3.33 -8.51 -2.72
C VAL A 144 3.85 -9.94 -2.79
N THR A 145 4.84 -10.24 -1.97
CA THR A 145 5.35 -11.59 -1.76
C THR A 145 4.96 -12.07 -0.37
N ILE A 146 4.51 -13.33 -0.27
CA ILE A 146 4.14 -13.99 0.98
C ILE A 146 4.93 -15.28 1.05
N THR A 147 5.88 -15.39 1.98
CA THR A 147 6.76 -16.55 2.15
C THR A 147 6.42 -17.29 3.43
N PHE A 148 6.32 -18.62 3.35
CA PHE A 148 6.01 -19.48 4.47
C PHE A 148 6.60 -20.88 4.27
N ASP A 149 6.58 -21.73 5.32
CA ASP A 149 6.99 -23.14 5.21
C ASP A 149 5.95 -23.90 4.38
N GLU A 150 6.41 -24.66 3.35
CA GLU A 150 5.53 -25.39 2.46
C GLU A 150 4.62 -26.39 3.19
N LYS A 151 5.09 -26.96 4.33
CA LYS A 151 4.31 -27.88 5.17
C LYS A 151 3.00 -27.28 5.67
N LEU A 152 2.94 -25.93 5.78
CA LEU A 152 1.74 -25.23 6.21
C LEU A 152 0.59 -25.31 5.20
N LEU A 153 0.83 -25.81 3.98
CA LEU A 153 -0.25 -26.08 3.01
C LEU A 153 -1.04 -27.35 3.34
N ASP A 154 -0.50 -28.22 4.19
CA ASP A 154 -1.13 -29.47 4.62
C ASP A 154 -1.66 -30.31 3.44
N GLY A 155 -0.81 -30.49 2.43
CA GLY A 155 -1.14 -31.20 1.19
C GLY A 155 -2.07 -30.47 0.22
N GLY A 156 -2.60 -29.32 0.61
CA GLY A 156 -3.49 -28.49 -0.21
C GLY A 156 -2.75 -27.43 -1.03
N SER A 157 -3.51 -26.41 -1.37
CA SER A 157 -3.05 -25.21 -2.07
C SER A 157 -3.38 -23.96 -1.25
N TYR A 158 -3.31 -22.80 -1.86
CA TYR A 158 -3.65 -21.53 -1.23
C TYR A 158 -4.82 -20.84 -1.91
N LYS A 159 -5.55 -20.07 -1.12
CA LYS A 159 -6.50 -19.05 -1.57
C LYS A 159 -6.01 -17.69 -1.08
N LEU A 160 -5.80 -16.76 -2.01
CA LEU A 160 -5.46 -15.40 -1.64
C LEU A 160 -6.73 -14.57 -1.48
N VAL A 161 -6.85 -13.87 -0.37
CA VAL A 161 -7.94 -12.93 -0.10
C VAL A 161 -7.33 -11.54 -0.02
N VAL A 162 -7.84 -10.64 -0.83
CA VAL A 162 -7.42 -9.23 -0.87
C VAL A 162 -8.65 -8.37 -0.63
N THR A 163 -8.59 -7.55 0.38
CA THR A 163 -9.66 -6.61 0.76
C THR A 163 -9.08 -5.20 0.86
N SER A 164 -9.94 -4.20 0.87
CA SER A 164 -9.57 -2.82 1.24
C SER A 164 -10.62 -2.28 2.21
N HIS A 165 -10.33 -1.18 2.87
CA HIS A 165 -11.30 -0.52 3.77
C HIS A 165 -12.62 -0.20 3.03
N ASN A 166 -12.54 0.09 1.76
CA ASN A 166 -13.63 0.55 0.91
C ASN A 166 -14.00 -0.41 -0.23
N ASN A 167 -13.94 -1.73 -0.01
CA ASN A 167 -14.45 -2.71 -0.99
C ASN A 167 -15.81 -3.28 -0.64
#